data_4d44555c070e67d88ee4878a76af9588
#
_entry.id   4d44555c070e67d88ee4878a76af9588
#
_cell.length_a   1.000
_cell.length_b   1.000
_cell.length_c   1.000
_cell.angle_alpha   90.00
_cell.angle_beta   90.00
_cell.angle_gamma   90.00
#
_symmetry.space_group_name_H-M   'P 1'
#
loop_
_entity.id
_entity.type
_entity.pdbx_description
1 polymer ?
#
loop_
_entity_poly.entity_id
_entity_poly.type
_entity_poly.pdbx_seq_one_letter_code
_entity_poly.pdbx_strand_id
1 'polypeptide(L)'
;MAISAGNVHLQTNTSSSIDTDAIEKIQSLTSIPLVLHGSSGIDHTLRRKLASTTNICKFNIGTELRKTFGDNLRKKMDQNPNIYDRIQLINLPLQELKSVTKTVIENITKF
;
A
#
# COMPACT_ATOMS: atom_id res chain seq x y z
N MET A 1 5.59 14.81 9.95
CA MET A 1 4.19 15.31 10.01
C MET A 1 3.32 14.42 9.13
N ALA A 2 2.13 14.00 9.60
CA ALA A 2 1.19 13.23 8.79
C ALA A 2 0.36 14.16 7.91
N ILE A 3 0.23 13.80 6.62
CA ILE A 3 -0.53 14.57 5.63
C ILE A 3 -1.56 13.69 4.92
N SER A 4 -2.62 14.32 4.43
CA SER A 4 -3.58 13.75 3.49
C SER A 4 -3.62 14.64 2.26
N ALA A 5 -3.42 14.04 1.08
CA ALA A 5 -3.34 14.76 -0.18
C ALA A 5 -4.40 14.24 -1.18
N GLY A 6 -5.66 14.24 -0.76
CA GLY A 6 -6.79 13.78 -1.56
C GLY A 6 -7.03 12.26 -1.54
N ASN A 7 -6.19 11.50 -0.84
CA ASN A 7 -6.31 10.05 -0.71
C ASN A 7 -7.31 9.68 0.41
N VAL A 8 -8.19 8.74 0.13
CA VAL A 8 -9.20 8.24 1.07
C VAL A 8 -8.75 6.92 1.67
N HIS A 9 -9.02 6.71 2.97
CA HIS A 9 -8.77 5.42 3.63
C HIS A 9 -9.71 4.33 3.09
N LEU A 10 -9.24 3.08 3.09
CA LEU A 10 -9.99 1.88 2.66
C LEU A 10 -10.36 1.86 1.16
N GLN A 11 -9.61 2.55 0.32
CA GLN A 11 -9.83 2.45 -1.12
C GLN A 11 -9.53 1.05 -1.66
N THR A 12 -10.51 0.48 -2.32
CA THR A 12 -10.41 -0.80 -3.03
C THR A 12 -10.00 -0.65 -4.49
N ASN A 13 -10.06 0.57 -5.03
CA ASN A 13 -9.71 0.90 -6.42
C ASN A 13 -8.43 1.74 -6.48
N THR A 14 -7.62 1.52 -7.51
CA THR A 14 -6.33 2.20 -7.76
C THR A 14 -6.47 3.59 -8.40
N SER A 15 -7.58 4.29 -8.18
CA SER A 15 -7.89 5.55 -8.86
C SER A 15 -7.89 6.80 -7.96
N SER A 16 -7.11 6.80 -6.86
CA SER A 16 -7.00 8.03 -6.09
C SER A 16 -6.12 9.05 -6.81
N SER A 17 -6.71 10.16 -7.19
CA SER A 17 -5.94 11.34 -7.62
C SER A 17 -5.24 11.92 -6.38
N ILE A 18 -3.93 11.80 -6.33
CA ILE A 18 -3.11 12.48 -5.31
C ILE A 18 -2.85 13.90 -5.80
N ASP A 19 -3.13 14.86 -4.94
CA ASP A 19 -2.77 16.26 -5.16
C ASP A 19 -1.26 16.45 -4.91
N THR A 20 -0.47 16.29 -5.96
CA THR A 20 0.99 16.43 -5.91
C THR A 20 1.40 17.88 -5.64
N ASP A 21 0.62 18.85 -6.11
CA ASP A 21 0.92 20.28 -5.93
C ASP A 21 0.75 20.66 -4.45
N ALA A 22 -0.28 20.10 -3.79
CA ALA A 22 -0.43 20.26 -2.34
C ALA A 22 0.75 19.68 -1.56
N ILE A 23 1.27 18.50 -1.96
CA ILE A 23 2.46 17.91 -1.34
C ILE A 23 3.68 18.82 -1.52
N GLU A 24 3.92 19.31 -2.74
CA GLU A 24 5.03 20.22 -3.03
C GLU A 24 4.92 21.51 -2.24
N LYS A 25 3.73 22.08 -2.15
CA LYS A 25 3.49 23.29 -1.34
C LYS A 25 3.75 23.04 0.15
N ILE A 26 3.29 21.91 0.70
CA ILE A 26 3.53 21.56 2.10
C ILE A 26 5.04 21.42 2.37
N GLN A 27 5.76 20.69 1.52
CA GLN A 27 7.19 20.47 1.73
C GLN A 27 8.03 21.73 1.55
N SER A 28 7.55 22.74 0.80
CA SER A 28 8.22 24.04 0.69
C SER A 28 8.08 24.88 1.97
N LEU A 29 7.09 24.60 2.80
CA LEU A 29 6.81 25.32 4.04
C LEU A 29 7.42 24.69 5.30
N THR A 30 7.96 23.46 5.18
CA THR A 30 8.52 22.74 6.34
C THR A 30 9.65 21.80 5.94
N SER A 31 10.67 21.71 6.81
CA SER A 31 11.73 20.71 6.70
C SER A 31 11.38 19.38 7.42
N ILE A 32 10.22 19.31 8.06
CA ILE A 32 9.81 18.11 8.81
C ILE A 32 9.48 16.97 7.83
N PRO A 33 10.02 15.76 8.02
CA PRO A 33 9.65 14.61 7.21
C PRO A 33 8.15 14.33 7.19
N LEU A 34 7.60 14.01 6.02
CA LEU A 34 6.18 13.81 5.80
C LEU A 34 5.80 12.32 5.87
N VAL A 35 4.59 12.04 6.36
CA VAL A 35 3.99 10.71 6.38
C VAL A 35 2.70 10.77 5.56
N LEU A 36 2.61 9.95 4.52
CA LEU A 36 1.43 9.89 3.65
C LEU A 36 0.48 8.77 4.11
N HIS A 37 -0.74 9.16 4.51
CA HIS A 37 -1.81 8.22 4.83
C HIS A 37 -2.54 7.73 3.57
N GLY A 38 -3.25 6.58 3.66
CA GLY A 38 -4.09 6.07 2.58
C GLY A 38 -3.32 5.68 1.31
N SER A 39 -2.08 5.26 1.45
CA SER A 39 -1.16 5.02 0.32
C SER A 39 -1.45 3.74 -0.48
N SER A 40 -2.39 2.89 -0.03
CA SER A 40 -2.77 1.64 -0.73
C SER A 40 -3.47 1.88 -2.08
N GLY A 41 -4.14 3.03 -2.25
CA GLY A 41 -4.84 3.37 -3.51
C GLY A 41 -3.97 4.13 -4.51
N ILE A 42 -2.70 4.37 -4.21
CA ILE A 42 -1.80 5.13 -5.07
C ILE A 42 -1.18 4.18 -6.10
N ASP A 43 -1.19 4.60 -7.38
CA ASP A 43 -0.50 3.88 -8.45
C ASP A 43 0.99 3.69 -8.12
N HIS A 44 1.56 2.55 -8.51
CA HIS A 44 2.93 2.18 -8.20
C HIS A 44 3.97 3.16 -8.74
N THR A 45 3.75 3.68 -9.95
CA THR A 45 4.65 4.66 -10.59
C THR A 45 4.61 5.98 -9.84
N LEU A 46 3.41 6.45 -9.48
CA LEU A 46 3.24 7.67 -8.70
C LEU A 46 3.84 7.51 -7.28
N ARG A 47 3.61 6.36 -6.64
CA ARG A 47 4.19 6.05 -5.32
C ARG A 47 5.72 6.12 -5.35
N ARG A 48 6.35 5.51 -6.37
CA ARG A 48 7.80 5.58 -6.61
C ARG A 48 8.28 7.01 -6.84
N LYS A 49 7.57 7.78 -7.67
CA LYS A 49 7.88 9.20 -7.90
C LYS A 49 7.85 9.97 -6.59
N LEU A 50 6.77 9.86 -5.82
CA LEU A 50 6.65 10.55 -4.52
C LEU A 50 7.76 10.14 -3.55
N ALA A 51 8.10 8.86 -3.47
CA ALA A 51 9.19 8.38 -2.62
C ALA A 51 10.55 8.96 -3.00
N SER A 52 10.81 9.17 -4.31
CA SER A 52 12.12 9.65 -4.80
C SER A 52 12.24 11.17 -4.84
N THR A 53 11.14 11.91 -5.05
CA THR A 53 11.19 13.35 -5.33
C THR A 53 10.66 14.22 -4.20
N THR A 54 10.10 13.64 -3.14
CA THR A 54 9.50 14.40 -2.05
C THR A 54 10.12 14.10 -0.69
N ASN A 55 9.73 14.91 0.32
CA ASN A 55 10.09 14.76 1.72
C ASN A 55 9.28 13.65 2.44
N ILE A 56 8.50 12.84 1.70
CA ILE A 56 7.76 11.73 2.29
C ILE A 56 8.75 10.64 2.70
N CYS A 57 8.79 10.35 4.00
CA CYS A 57 9.65 9.34 4.60
C CYS A 57 8.88 8.06 5.00
N LYS A 58 7.55 8.10 4.98
CA LYS A 58 6.71 6.96 5.37
C LYS A 58 5.41 6.94 4.56
N PHE A 59 5.07 5.76 4.05
CA PHE A 59 3.79 5.45 3.40
C PHE A 59 3.00 4.48 4.27
N ASN A 60 1.76 4.83 4.62
CA ASN A 60 0.87 3.94 5.37
C ASN A 60 0.06 3.07 4.39
N ILE A 61 0.50 1.82 4.24
CA ILE A 61 -0.08 0.84 3.32
C ILE A 61 -0.70 -0.30 4.14
N GLY A 62 -2.00 -0.48 4.05
CA GLY A 62 -2.70 -1.52 4.79
C GLY A 62 -3.77 -2.24 3.96
N THR A 63 -4.63 -1.50 3.27
CA THR A 63 -5.75 -2.07 2.50
C THR A 63 -5.28 -2.96 1.36
N GLU A 64 -4.22 -2.57 0.65
CA GLU A 64 -3.62 -3.36 -0.43
C GLU A 64 -3.19 -4.75 0.05
N LEU A 65 -2.48 -4.82 1.18
CA LEU A 65 -2.02 -6.09 1.76
C LEU A 65 -3.18 -6.92 2.32
N ARG A 66 -4.13 -6.29 3.03
CA ARG A 66 -5.32 -6.98 3.56
C ARG A 66 -6.22 -7.53 2.46
N LYS A 67 -6.39 -6.77 1.37
CA LYS A 67 -7.15 -7.20 0.20
C LYS A 67 -6.45 -8.39 -0.48
N THR A 68 -5.14 -8.30 -0.70
CA THR A 68 -4.35 -9.41 -1.24
C THR A 68 -4.51 -10.68 -0.41
N PHE A 69 -4.40 -10.58 0.91
CA PHE A 69 -4.59 -11.71 1.81
C PHE A 69 -6.01 -12.28 1.68
N GLY A 70 -7.04 -11.45 1.83
CA GLY A 70 -8.42 -11.90 1.86
C GLY A 70 -8.89 -12.50 0.54
N ASP A 71 -8.54 -11.89 -0.60
CA ASP A 71 -8.95 -12.40 -1.91
C ASP A 71 -8.27 -13.73 -2.24
N ASN A 72 -6.97 -13.86 -1.94
CA ASN A 72 -6.24 -15.11 -2.14
C ASN A 72 -6.67 -16.21 -1.15
N LEU A 73 -7.00 -15.85 0.09
CA LEU A 73 -7.52 -16.83 1.05
C LEU A 73 -8.82 -17.45 0.53
N ARG A 74 -9.82 -16.64 0.13
CA ARG A 74 -11.09 -17.12 -0.43
C ARG A 74 -10.86 -18.04 -1.61
N LYS A 75 -10.09 -17.57 -2.60
CA LYS A 75 -9.78 -18.34 -3.81
C LYS A 75 -9.14 -19.70 -3.49
N LYS A 76 -8.16 -19.71 -2.57
CA LYS A 76 -7.43 -20.94 -2.23
C LYS A 76 -8.25 -21.87 -1.34
N MET A 77 -9.12 -21.36 -0.50
CA MET A 77 -10.09 -22.20 0.24
C MET A 77 -11.03 -22.93 -0.71
N ASP A 78 -11.56 -22.25 -1.72
CA ASP A 78 -12.42 -22.87 -2.74
C ASP A 78 -11.67 -23.97 -3.53
N GLN A 79 -10.38 -23.79 -3.79
CA GLN A 79 -9.54 -24.76 -4.48
C GLN A 79 -9.10 -25.95 -3.62
N ASN A 80 -9.19 -25.83 -2.29
CA ASN A 80 -8.71 -26.81 -1.33
C ASN A 80 -9.76 -27.13 -0.26
N PRO A 81 -10.95 -27.67 -0.65
CA PRO A 81 -12.07 -27.86 0.27
C PRO A 81 -11.81 -28.87 1.39
N ASN A 82 -10.77 -29.69 1.27
CA ASN A 82 -10.41 -30.70 2.27
C ASN A 82 -9.41 -30.20 3.34
N ILE A 83 -9.00 -28.95 3.29
CA ILE A 83 -8.14 -28.35 4.32
C ILE A 83 -9.04 -27.77 5.41
N TYR A 84 -8.98 -28.34 6.62
CA TYR A 84 -9.75 -27.91 7.79
C TYR A 84 -8.89 -27.28 8.88
N ASP A 85 -7.57 -27.54 8.87
CA ASP A 85 -6.67 -26.99 9.86
C ASP A 85 -6.49 -25.47 9.63
N ARG A 86 -6.78 -24.70 10.70
CA ARG A 86 -6.76 -23.23 10.65
C ARG A 86 -5.38 -22.65 10.31
N ILE A 87 -4.31 -23.30 10.73
CA ILE A 87 -2.95 -22.84 10.46
C ILE A 87 -2.62 -23.04 8.98
N GLN A 88 -3.02 -24.19 8.43
CA GLN A 88 -2.88 -24.45 6.99
C GLN A 88 -3.70 -23.45 6.18
N LEU A 89 -4.95 -23.17 6.56
CA LEU A 89 -5.81 -22.20 5.88
C LEU A 89 -5.20 -20.80 5.87
N ILE A 90 -4.72 -20.31 7.02
CA ILE A 90 -4.09 -18.97 7.12
C ILE A 90 -2.81 -18.89 6.29
N ASN A 91 -2.08 -19.98 6.14
CA ASN A 91 -0.84 -20.04 5.37
C ASN A 91 -1.06 -20.03 3.85
N LEU A 92 -2.26 -20.41 3.37
CA LEU A 92 -2.53 -20.49 1.93
C LEU A 92 -2.20 -19.22 1.14
N PRO A 93 -2.56 -17.99 1.59
CA PRO A 93 -2.31 -16.76 0.84
C PRO A 93 -0.93 -16.12 1.07
N LEU A 94 -0.07 -16.70 1.91
CA LEU A 94 1.16 -16.02 2.36
C LEU A 94 2.16 -15.79 1.21
N GLN A 95 2.19 -16.66 0.21
CA GLN A 95 3.12 -16.49 -0.92
C GLN A 95 2.76 -15.26 -1.76
N GLU A 96 1.47 -15.06 -2.03
CA GLU A 96 0.98 -13.90 -2.76
C GLU A 96 1.14 -12.62 -1.93
N LEU A 97 0.86 -12.71 -0.63
CA LEU A 97 1.08 -11.59 0.29
C LEU A 97 2.55 -11.18 0.32
N LYS A 98 3.47 -12.15 0.39
CA LYS A 98 4.93 -11.90 0.35
C LYS A 98 5.34 -11.22 -0.96
N SER A 99 4.82 -11.68 -2.10
CA SER A 99 5.11 -11.10 -3.41
C SER A 99 4.66 -9.63 -3.49
N VAL A 100 3.41 -9.35 -3.12
CA VAL A 100 2.88 -7.97 -3.12
C VAL A 100 3.64 -7.08 -2.13
N THR A 101 3.96 -7.60 -0.94
CA THR A 101 4.73 -6.85 0.06
C THR A 101 6.11 -6.47 -0.48
N LYS A 102 6.79 -7.38 -1.18
CA LYS A 102 8.07 -7.11 -1.82
C LYS A 102 7.95 -5.99 -2.85
N THR A 103 6.95 -6.08 -3.75
CA THR A 103 6.67 -5.02 -4.74
C THR A 103 6.41 -3.67 -4.08
N VAL A 104 5.64 -3.63 -3.00
CA VAL A 104 5.38 -2.40 -2.25
C VAL A 104 6.67 -1.81 -1.69
N ILE A 105 7.53 -2.63 -1.08
CA ILE A 105 8.83 -2.18 -0.55
C ILE A 105 9.71 -1.61 -1.67
N GLU A 106 9.81 -2.31 -2.80
CA GLU A 106 10.59 -1.87 -3.97
C GLU A 106 10.10 -0.53 -4.53
N ASN A 107 8.80 -0.25 -4.45
CA ASN A 107 8.21 1.01 -4.91
C ASN A 107 8.52 2.22 -4.01
N ILE A 108 8.70 2.00 -2.72
CA ILE A 108 8.92 3.09 -1.75
C ILE A 108 10.38 3.23 -1.30
N THR A 109 11.23 2.29 -1.69
CA THR A 109 12.65 2.35 -1.33
C THR A 109 13.40 3.29 -2.29
N LYS A 110 14.14 4.23 -1.70
CA LYS A 110 15.07 5.10 -2.44
C LYS A 110 16.38 4.32 -2.64
N PHE A 111 16.65 3.95 -3.85
CA PHE A 111 17.97 3.47 -4.28
C PHE A 111 18.56 4.43 -5.29
#